data_b4f4e59c218c687e6c2194ccc75a63e7
#
_entry.id   b4f4e59c218c687e6c2194ccc75a63e7
#
_cell.length_a   1.000
_cell.length_b   1.000
_cell.length_c   1.000
_cell.angle_alpha   90.00
_cell.angle_beta   90.00
_cell.angle_gamma   90.00
#
_symmetry.space_group_name_H-M   'P 1'
#
loop_
_entity.id
_entity.type
_entity.pdbx_description
1 polymer ?
#
loop_
_entity_poly.entity_id
_entity_poly.type
_entity_poly.pdbx_seq_one_letter_code
_entity_poly.pdbx_strand_id
1 'polypeptide(L)'
;MNTASPAIKLGTQVVHRVAALLRGVSARNRVGARLIDLCTEINIERPTAHRILQGLVSEGLIRQDESTKRYFLGNVIYEMGLVASPRTNMRDLCHAQLQQIAQCTGDTVFLTIRAGFDGVCIDRAEGAFPIKVFVLEVGRRRPINIGGGALAILSFLDDNEIERILKINKDRCVEKFPNYSEAEVRKNIARARARGHVVSDVVELPGVRTIAVPIFDKNKHPVAAISVGTLSSRLDKDRTELVLDSLNKAIEQIQPNLLNIETEN
;
A
#
# COMPACT_ATOMS: atom_id res chain seq x y z
N MET A 1 20.33 -1.32 25.84
CA MET A 1 20.34 -2.73 25.43
C MET A 1 20.17 -2.80 23.94
N ASN A 2 21.21 -3.28 23.29
CA ASN A 2 21.40 -3.28 21.84
C ASN A 2 20.47 -4.32 21.19
N THR A 3 19.36 -3.91 20.56
CA THR A 3 18.57 -4.81 19.71
C THR A 3 19.06 -4.66 18.28
N ALA A 4 20.20 -5.34 18.02
CA ALA A 4 20.68 -5.55 16.66
C ALA A 4 19.56 -6.15 15.81
N SER A 5 19.36 -5.60 14.63
CA SER A 5 18.63 -6.24 13.53
C SER A 5 19.09 -7.70 13.42
N PRO A 6 18.20 -8.70 13.24
CA PRO A 6 18.63 -10.10 13.25
C PRO A 6 19.72 -10.27 12.20
N ALA A 7 20.91 -10.69 12.66
CA ALA A 7 22.06 -10.95 11.80
C ALA A 7 21.62 -11.92 10.69
N ILE A 8 21.69 -11.47 9.43
CA ILE A 8 21.38 -12.29 8.25
C ILE A 8 22.35 -13.47 8.29
N LYS A 9 21.81 -14.68 8.53
CA LYS A 9 22.63 -15.92 8.50
C LYS A 9 23.31 -16.04 7.14
N LEU A 10 24.62 -16.41 7.15
CA LEU A 10 25.47 -16.55 5.97
C LEU A 10 24.88 -17.53 4.96
N GLY A 11 23.99 -17.54 4.31
CA GLY A 11 23.29 -18.41 3.36
C GLY A 11 21.97 -17.85 2.87
N THR A 12 21.32 -16.96 3.65
CA THR A 12 20.03 -16.37 3.28
C THR A 12 20.17 -15.01 2.59
N GLN A 13 21.38 -14.47 2.49
CA GLN A 13 21.61 -13.15 1.87
C GLN A 13 21.15 -13.09 0.41
N VAL A 14 21.30 -14.21 -0.34
CA VAL A 14 20.80 -14.31 -1.73
C VAL A 14 19.28 -14.18 -1.75
N VAL A 15 18.58 -14.86 -0.87
CA VAL A 15 17.10 -14.79 -0.78
C VAL A 15 16.63 -13.36 -0.50
N HIS A 16 17.29 -12.66 0.41
CA HIS A 16 16.98 -11.25 0.70
C HIS A 16 17.23 -10.35 -0.52
N ARG A 17 18.33 -10.56 -1.25
CA ARG A 17 18.65 -9.81 -2.47
C ARG A 17 17.64 -10.09 -3.59
N VAL A 18 17.29 -11.35 -3.81
CA VAL A 18 16.24 -11.76 -4.76
C VAL A 18 14.93 -11.09 -4.43
N ALA A 19 14.47 -11.18 -3.19
CA ALA A 19 13.21 -10.55 -2.77
C ALA A 19 13.25 -9.01 -2.87
N ALA A 20 14.38 -8.37 -2.62
CA ALA A 20 14.54 -6.93 -2.79
C ALA A 20 14.49 -6.52 -4.27
N LEU A 21 15.16 -7.27 -5.16
CA LEU A 21 15.14 -7.04 -6.60
C LEU A 21 13.74 -7.23 -7.19
N LEU A 22 13.02 -8.29 -6.81
CA LEU A 22 11.63 -8.51 -7.23
C LEU A 22 10.73 -7.35 -6.78
N ARG A 23 10.86 -6.87 -5.55
CA ARG A 23 10.12 -5.69 -5.08
C ARG A 23 10.49 -4.42 -5.83
N GLY A 24 11.75 -4.20 -6.14
CA GLY A 24 12.22 -3.05 -6.94
C GLY A 24 11.68 -3.06 -8.37
N VAL A 25 11.63 -4.25 -9.01
CA VAL A 25 11.00 -4.43 -10.33
C VAL A 25 9.49 -4.21 -10.23
N SER A 26 8.82 -4.79 -9.23
CA SER A 26 7.38 -4.62 -9.01
C SER A 26 6.98 -3.15 -8.86
N ALA A 27 7.75 -2.38 -8.08
CA ALA A 27 7.48 -0.95 -7.84
C ALA A 27 7.57 -0.10 -9.13
N ARG A 28 8.21 -0.62 -10.18
CA ARG A 28 8.41 0.08 -11.48
C ARG A 28 7.79 -0.68 -12.65
N ASN A 29 6.92 -1.65 -12.38
CA ASN A 29 6.44 -2.57 -13.41
C ASN A 29 5.71 -1.88 -14.58
N ARG A 30 5.15 -0.69 -14.36
CA ARG A 30 4.49 0.08 -15.43
C ARG A 30 5.44 0.61 -16.48
N VAL A 31 6.61 1.08 -16.08
CA VAL A 31 7.61 1.74 -16.96
C VAL A 31 8.86 0.89 -17.17
N GLY A 32 8.98 -0.22 -16.42
CA GLY A 32 10.15 -1.09 -16.37
C GLY A 32 11.29 -0.54 -15.51
N ALA A 33 11.94 -1.43 -14.75
CA ALA A 33 13.05 -1.10 -13.88
C ALA A 33 14.39 -1.12 -14.63
N ARG A 34 15.24 -0.12 -14.43
CA ARG A 34 16.62 -0.15 -14.97
C ARG A 34 17.55 -0.81 -13.96
N LEU A 35 18.54 -1.57 -14.43
CA LEU A 35 19.55 -2.19 -13.58
C LEU A 35 20.21 -1.19 -12.61
N ILE A 36 20.56 0.00 -13.10
CA ILE A 36 21.24 1.01 -12.30
C ILE A 36 20.38 1.50 -11.11
N ASP A 37 19.07 1.69 -11.35
CA ASP A 37 18.15 2.16 -10.32
C ASP A 37 17.97 1.10 -9.21
N LEU A 38 17.89 -0.17 -9.62
CA LEU A 38 17.81 -1.31 -8.69
C LEU A 38 19.10 -1.47 -7.85
N CYS A 39 20.26 -1.30 -8.47
CA CYS A 39 21.54 -1.36 -7.76
C CYS A 39 21.66 -0.28 -6.68
N THR A 40 21.28 0.95 -7.01
CA THR A 40 21.34 2.10 -6.10
C THR A 40 20.37 1.93 -4.94
N GLU A 41 19.10 1.56 -5.22
CA GLU A 41 18.08 1.43 -4.19
C GLU A 41 18.35 0.31 -3.19
N ILE A 42 18.92 -0.81 -3.67
CA ILE A 42 19.13 -2.02 -2.87
C ILE A 42 20.56 -2.06 -2.28
N ASN A 43 21.41 -1.12 -2.68
CA ASN A 43 22.83 -1.09 -2.33
C ASN A 43 23.53 -2.42 -2.67
N ILE A 44 23.46 -2.83 -3.93
CA ILE A 44 24.05 -4.05 -4.45
C ILE A 44 24.94 -3.75 -5.65
N GLU A 45 26.08 -4.42 -5.74
CA GLU A 45 26.99 -4.26 -6.87
C GLU A 45 26.37 -4.75 -8.19
N ARG A 46 26.61 -4.00 -9.26
CA ARG A 46 26.05 -4.25 -10.58
C ARG A 46 26.25 -5.67 -11.12
N PRO A 47 27.46 -6.31 -11.02
CA PRO A 47 27.64 -7.69 -11.47
C PRO A 47 26.78 -8.68 -10.70
N THR A 48 26.66 -8.50 -9.40
CA THR A 48 25.82 -9.36 -8.54
C THR A 48 24.34 -9.20 -8.85
N ALA A 49 23.85 -7.95 -8.97
CA ALA A 49 22.47 -7.68 -9.34
C ALA A 49 22.14 -8.27 -10.72
N HIS A 50 23.01 -8.06 -11.70
CA HIS A 50 22.82 -8.59 -13.06
C HIS A 50 22.71 -10.11 -13.07
N ARG A 51 23.61 -10.82 -12.36
CA ARG A 51 23.57 -12.28 -12.27
C ARG A 51 22.28 -12.79 -11.63
N ILE A 52 21.80 -12.14 -10.57
CA ILE A 52 20.54 -12.52 -9.95
C ILE A 52 19.36 -12.25 -10.89
N LEU A 53 19.34 -11.08 -11.54
CA LEU A 53 18.27 -10.73 -12.49
C LEU A 53 18.24 -11.70 -13.68
N GLN A 54 19.39 -12.12 -14.21
CA GLN A 54 19.43 -13.14 -15.28
C GLN A 54 18.86 -14.48 -14.80
N GLY A 55 19.19 -14.92 -13.59
CA GLY A 55 18.57 -16.10 -12.99
C GLY A 55 17.06 -15.96 -12.83
N LEU A 56 16.56 -14.77 -12.43
CA LEU A 56 15.12 -14.52 -12.34
C LEU A 56 14.43 -14.49 -13.72
N VAL A 57 15.14 -14.06 -14.77
CA VAL A 57 14.65 -14.12 -16.15
C VAL A 57 14.56 -15.58 -16.61
N SER A 58 15.58 -16.40 -16.35
CA SER A 58 15.55 -17.82 -16.74
C SER A 58 14.44 -18.62 -16.07
N GLU A 59 14.07 -18.23 -14.83
CA GLU A 59 12.94 -18.83 -14.09
C GLU A 59 11.57 -18.22 -14.45
N GLY A 60 11.52 -17.25 -15.38
CA GLY A 60 10.26 -16.59 -15.77
C GLY A 60 9.64 -15.69 -14.70
N LEU A 61 10.34 -15.46 -13.57
CA LEU A 61 9.88 -14.57 -12.48
C LEU A 61 9.91 -13.10 -12.88
N ILE A 62 10.85 -12.73 -13.76
CA ILE A 62 10.89 -11.42 -14.44
C ILE A 62 11.14 -11.63 -15.92
N ARG A 63 10.89 -10.61 -16.71
CA ARG A 63 11.29 -10.54 -18.11
C ARG A 63 12.12 -9.30 -18.36
N GLN A 64 13.03 -9.35 -19.30
CA GLN A 64 13.78 -8.20 -19.78
C GLN A 64 13.29 -7.82 -21.18
N ASP A 65 12.93 -6.57 -21.36
CA ASP A 65 12.60 -6.02 -22.67
C ASP A 65 13.87 -5.88 -23.51
N GLU A 66 13.85 -6.42 -24.71
CA GLU A 66 15.05 -6.50 -25.57
C GLU A 66 15.52 -5.13 -26.06
N SER A 67 14.60 -4.21 -26.31
CA SER A 67 14.89 -2.89 -26.85
C SER A 67 15.37 -1.91 -25.80
N THR A 68 14.69 -1.86 -24.65
CA THR A 68 14.95 -0.90 -23.56
C THR A 68 15.88 -1.43 -22.48
N LYS A 69 16.12 -2.77 -22.48
CA LYS A 69 16.86 -3.49 -21.41
C LYS A 69 16.26 -3.31 -20.01
N ARG A 70 15.00 -2.90 -19.92
CA ARG A 70 14.28 -2.75 -18.67
C ARG A 70 13.68 -4.08 -18.22
N TYR A 71 13.59 -4.26 -16.91
CA TYR A 71 13.04 -5.44 -16.27
C TYR A 71 11.59 -5.20 -15.85
N PHE A 72 10.75 -6.21 -16.05
CA PHE A 72 9.34 -6.26 -15.68
C PHE A 72 9.06 -7.56 -14.93
N LEU A 73 7.98 -7.64 -14.17
CA LEU A 73 7.53 -8.91 -13.61
C LEU A 73 7.18 -9.89 -14.75
N GLY A 74 7.52 -11.15 -14.57
CA GLY A 74 7.22 -12.25 -15.48
C GLY A 74 5.89 -12.92 -15.14
N ASN A 75 5.42 -13.78 -16.04
CA ASN A 75 4.12 -14.47 -15.90
C ASN A 75 4.08 -15.43 -14.71
N VAL A 76 5.21 -16.04 -14.35
CA VAL A 76 5.29 -16.95 -13.19
C VAL A 76 4.88 -16.28 -11.89
N ILE A 77 5.17 -14.98 -11.71
CA ILE A 77 4.70 -14.21 -10.53
C ILE A 77 3.17 -14.13 -10.50
N TYR A 78 2.53 -13.94 -11.66
CA TYR A 78 1.07 -13.91 -11.77
C TYR A 78 0.47 -15.28 -11.46
N GLU A 79 1.02 -16.36 -12.03
CA GLU A 79 0.59 -17.74 -11.80
C GLU A 79 0.70 -18.11 -10.30
N MET A 80 1.83 -17.80 -9.67
CA MET A 80 2.02 -18.00 -8.23
C MET A 80 1.02 -17.17 -7.41
N GLY A 81 0.73 -15.94 -7.84
CA GLY A 81 -0.24 -15.06 -7.20
C GLY A 81 -1.66 -15.63 -7.25
N LEU A 82 -2.07 -16.25 -8.35
CA LEU A 82 -3.38 -16.91 -8.48
C LEU A 82 -3.52 -18.07 -7.48
N VAL A 83 -2.47 -18.87 -7.31
CA VAL A 83 -2.47 -20.00 -6.37
C VAL A 83 -2.39 -19.52 -4.91
N ALA A 84 -1.65 -18.46 -4.65
CA ALA A 84 -1.49 -17.87 -3.32
C ALA A 84 -2.70 -17.03 -2.89
N SER A 85 -3.60 -16.68 -3.82
CA SER A 85 -4.78 -15.88 -3.50
C SER A 85 -5.73 -16.68 -2.62
N PRO A 86 -6.19 -16.15 -1.46
CA PRO A 86 -7.22 -16.79 -0.68
C PRO A 86 -8.50 -16.93 -1.54
N ARG A 87 -9.33 -17.95 -1.24
CA ARG A 87 -10.61 -18.21 -1.94
C ARG A 87 -11.48 -16.96 -2.04
N THR A 88 -11.35 -16.07 -1.08
CA THR A 88 -11.97 -14.75 -1.12
C THR A 88 -10.90 -13.67 -1.01
N ASN A 89 -10.78 -12.95 -2.10
CA ASN A 89 -9.80 -11.88 -2.21
C ASN A 89 -10.47 -10.54 -1.85
N MET A 90 -9.94 -9.82 -0.88
CA MET A 90 -10.40 -8.48 -0.49
C MET A 90 -10.52 -7.54 -1.70
N ARG A 91 -9.65 -7.70 -2.71
CA ARG A 91 -9.71 -6.94 -3.96
C ARG A 91 -11.02 -7.19 -4.71
N ASP A 92 -11.39 -8.46 -4.89
CA ASP A 92 -12.58 -8.84 -5.66
C ASP A 92 -13.86 -8.38 -4.94
N LEU A 93 -13.86 -8.45 -3.60
CA LEU A 93 -14.96 -7.93 -2.77
C LEU A 93 -15.18 -6.43 -2.90
N CYS A 94 -14.11 -5.67 -3.06
CA CYS A 94 -14.18 -4.21 -3.00
C CYS A 94 -14.15 -3.54 -4.39
N HIS A 95 -13.76 -4.25 -5.46
CA HIS A 95 -13.47 -3.65 -6.77
C HIS A 95 -14.64 -2.83 -7.33
N ALA A 96 -15.86 -3.39 -7.30
CA ALA A 96 -17.04 -2.70 -7.81
C ALA A 96 -17.34 -1.40 -7.04
N GLN A 97 -17.19 -1.43 -5.72
CA GLN A 97 -17.41 -0.27 -4.85
C GLN A 97 -16.34 0.80 -5.07
N LEU A 98 -15.07 0.42 -5.29
CA LEU A 98 -14.03 1.39 -5.66
C LEU A 98 -14.39 2.14 -6.94
N GLN A 99 -14.88 1.41 -7.97
CA GLN A 99 -15.32 2.01 -9.23
C GLN A 99 -16.49 2.99 -9.01
N GLN A 100 -17.47 2.61 -8.20
CA GLN A 100 -18.61 3.47 -7.87
C GLN A 100 -18.18 4.75 -7.16
N ILE A 101 -17.29 4.65 -6.15
CA ILE A 101 -16.74 5.82 -5.45
C ILE A 101 -15.98 6.72 -6.43
N ALA A 102 -15.14 6.14 -7.29
CA ALA A 102 -14.38 6.89 -8.27
C ALA A 102 -15.29 7.62 -9.28
N GLN A 103 -16.37 6.99 -9.73
CA GLN A 103 -17.38 7.62 -10.60
C GLN A 103 -18.12 8.76 -9.88
N CYS A 104 -18.55 8.55 -8.65
CA CYS A 104 -19.30 9.54 -7.87
C CYS A 104 -18.41 10.75 -7.51
N THR A 105 -17.18 10.50 -7.06
CA THR A 105 -16.28 11.55 -6.60
C THR A 105 -15.44 12.17 -7.72
N GLY A 106 -15.25 11.47 -8.84
CA GLY A 106 -14.32 11.86 -9.91
C GLY A 106 -12.85 11.74 -9.52
N ASP A 107 -12.52 11.38 -8.27
CA ASP A 107 -11.17 11.33 -7.73
C ASP A 107 -10.57 9.91 -7.81
N THR A 108 -9.31 9.76 -7.38
CA THR A 108 -8.64 8.45 -7.35
C THR A 108 -8.93 7.75 -6.03
N VAL A 109 -9.36 6.49 -6.12
CA VAL A 109 -9.72 5.64 -4.97
C VAL A 109 -8.71 4.51 -4.84
N PHE A 110 -8.32 4.19 -3.62
CA PHE A 110 -7.35 3.15 -3.31
C PHE A 110 -7.90 2.17 -2.28
N LEU A 111 -7.60 0.89 -2.46
CA LEU A 111 -7.79 -0.15 -1.47
C LEU A 111 -6.45 -0.52 -0.86
N THR A 112 -6.34 -0.41 0.45
CA THR A 112 -5.12 -0.72 1.19
C THR A 112 -5.40 -1.84 2.18
N ILE A 113 -4.50 -2.83 2.26
CA ILE A 113 -4.48 -3.86 3.31
C ILE A 113 -3.23 -3.72 4.16
N ARG A 114 -3.27 -4.32 5.34
CA ARG A 114 -2.09 -4.45 6.19
C ARG A 114 -1.27 -5.68 5.81
N ALA A 115 0.06 -5.54 5.79
CA ALA A 115 1.00 -6.62 5.62
C ALA A 115 2.18 -6.46 6.60
N GLY A 116 2.02 -6.99 7.80
CA GLY A 116 2.96 -6.80 8.91
C GLY A 116 2.99 -5.36 9.41
N PHE A 117 4.12 -4.68 9.24
CA PHE A 117 4.32 -3.27 9.61
C PHE A 117 4.09 -2.29 8.46
N ASP A 118 3.60 -2.78 7.33
CA ASP A 118 3.38 -2.00 6.12
C ASP A 118 1.89 -1.98 5.72
N GLY A 119 1.51 -0.93 5.00
CA GLY A 119 0.31 -0.88 4.17
C GLY A 119 0.65 -1.22 2.72
N VAL A 120 -0.20 -2.01 2.07
CA VAL A 120 -0.06 -2.40 0.66
C VAL A 120 -1.30 -1.99 -0.10
N CYS A 121 -1.14 -1.23 -1.18
CA CYS A 121 -2.23 -0.96 -2.11
C CYS A 121 -2.49 -2.21 -2.96
N ILE A 122 -3.69 -2.75 -2.88
CA ILE A 122 -4.06 -3.96 -3.64
C ILE A 122 -5.02 -3.69 -4.77
N ASP A 123 -5.68 -2.51 -4.79
CA ASP A 123 -6.51 -2.07 -5.91
C ASP A 123 -6.60 -0.55 -5.99
N ARG A 124 -6.93 -0.03 -7.18
CA ARG A 124 -7.09 1.39 -7.47
C ARG A 124 -8.15 1.59 -8.55
N ALA A 125 -9.04 2.58 -8.34
CA ALA A 125 -9.96 3.07 -9.34
C ALA A 125 -9.73 4.57 -9.61
N GLU A 126 -9.91 4.98 -10.86
CA GLU A 126 -9.68 6.36 -11.30
C GLU A 126 -11.00 7.00 -11.73
N GLY A 127 -11.35 8.11 -11.10
CA GLY A 127 -12.51 8.90 -11.47
C GLY A 127 -12.29 9.76 -12.72
N ALA A 128 -13.25 10.57 -13.10
CA ALA A 128 -13.22 11.36 -14.33
C ALA A 128 -12.44 12.68 -14.22
N PHE A 129 -12.05 13.12 -13.00
CA PHE A 129 -11.34 14.38 -12.84
C PHE A 129 -10.00 14.37 -13.58
N PRO A 130 -9.64 15.43 -14.35
CA PRO A 130 -8.46 15.41 -15.22
C PRO A 130 -7.13 15.26 -14.49
N ILE A 131 -7.02 15.82 -13.27
CA ILE A 131 -5.79 15.71 -12.47
C ILE A 131 -5.89 14.47 -11.58
N LYS A 132 -5.08 13.45 -11.90
CA LYS A 132 -5.07 12.19 -11.14
C LYS A 132 -4.05 12.25 -10.02
N VAL A 133 -4.44 11.75 -8.86
CA VAL A 133 -3.55 11.62 -7.70
C VAL A 133 -2.91 10.23 -7.72
N PHE A 134 -1.70 10.14 -8.26
CA PHE A 134 -0.93 8.89 -8.35
C PHE A 134 0.08 8.75 -7.21
N VAL A 135 -0.36 8.91 -5.99
CA VAL A 135 0.52 8.74 -4.81
C VAL A 135 0.81 7.29 -4.47
N LEU A 136 0.02 6.36 -5.02
CA LEU A 136 0.12 4.95 -4.70
C LEU A 136 -0.23 4.09 -5.93
N GLU A 137 0.64 3.15 -6.28
CA GLU A 137 0.39 2.14 -7.30
C GLU A 137 0.00 0.81 -6.66
N VAL A 138 -0.77 0.00 -7.40
CA VAL A 138 -1.12 -1.36 -6.97
C VAL A 138 0.16 -2.18 -6.78
N GLY A 139 0.25 -2.90 -5.68
CA GLY A 139 1.44 -3.64 -5.25
C GLY A 139 2.46 -2.80 -4.48
N ARG A 140 2.34 -1.47 -4.45
CA ARG A 140 3.26 -0.61 -3.70
C ARG A 140 3.04 -0.76 -2.20
N ARG A 141 4.17 -0.90 -1.50
CA ARG A 141 4.26 -1.11 -0.07
C ARG A 141 4.92 0.08 0.62
N ARG A 142 4.35 0.55 1.72
CA ARG A 142 4.89 1.65 2.55
C ARG A 142 4.71 1.34 4.04
N PRO A 143 5.50 1.94 4.94
CA PRO A 143 5.21 1.87 6.36
C PRO A 143 3.75 2.21 6.63
N ILE A 144 3.07 1.45 7.49
CA ILE A 144 1.61 1.60 7.71
C ILE A 144 1.22 2.97 8.31
N ASN A 145 2.18 3.68 8.88
CA ASN A 145 2.01 5.05 9.38
C ASN A 145 2.17 6.14 8.28
N ILE A 146 2.30 5.74 7.00
CA ILE A 146 2.38 6.63 5.85
C ILE A 146 1.19 6.41 4.92
N GLY A 147 0.48 7.51 4.60
CA GLY A 147 -0.68 7.53 3.70
C GLY A 147 -2.01 7.24 4.41
N GLY A 148 -3.09 7.91 3.94
CA GLY A 148 -4.38 7.93 4.63
C GLY A 148 -5.04 6.57 4.80
N GLY A 149 -5.04 5.71 3.78
CA GLY A 149 -5.62 4.36 3.88
C GLY A 149 -4.89 3.48 4.90
N ALA A 150 -3.55 3.49 4.87
CA ALA A 150 -2.74 2.76 5.85
C ALA A 150 -2.92 3.31 7.27
N LEU A 151 -2.97 4.65 7.39
CA LEU A 151 -3.23 5.32 8.67
C LEU A 151 -4.64 5.00 9.21
N ALA A 152 -5.65 4.82 8.34
CA ALA A 152 -6.97 4.39 8.77
C ALA A 152 -6.94 3.00 9.41
N ILE A 153 -6.18 2.06 8.85
CA ILE A 153 -5.97 0.76 9.49
C ILE A 153 -5.24 0.92 10.83
N LEU A 154 -4.10 1.62 10.84
CA LEU A 154 -3.28 1.83 12.03
C LEU A 154 -4.08 2.44 13.19
N SER A 155 -4.96 3.39 12.90
CA SER A 155 -5.70 4.17 13.91
C SER A 155 -6.62 3.31 14.77
N PHE A 156 -7.07 2.17 14.29
CA PHE A 156 -8.00 1.28 15.00
C PHE A 156 -7.38 -0.03 15.49
N LEU A 157 -6.03 -0.15 15.43
CA LEU A 157 -5.30 -1.22 16.13
C LEU A 157 -5.23 -0.95 17.63
N ASP A 158 -4.86 -1.98 18.39
CA ASP A 158 -4.59 -1.84 19.82
C ASP A 158 -3.42 -0.91 20.10
N ASP A 159 -3.47 -0.19 21.22
CA ASP A 159 -2.46 0.82 21.57
C ASP A 159 -1.05 0.23 21.65
N ASN A 160 -0.90 -0.95 22.24
CA ASN A 160 0.41 -1.64 22.30
C ASN A 160 0.95 -1.98 20.91
N GLU A 161 0.07 -2.34 19.99
CA GLU A 161 0.45 -2.64 18.61
C GLU A 161 0.83 -1.37 17.85
N ILE A 162 0.09 -0.28 18.04
CA ILE A 162 0.43 1.05 17.47
C ILE A 162 1.82 1.47 17.94
N GLU A 163 2.10 1.42 19.25
CA GLU A 163 3.41 1.78 19.80
C GLU A 163 4.54 0.93 19.19
N ARG A 164 4.32 -0.37 19.09
CA ARG A 164 5.28 -1.30 18.48
C ARG A 164 5.54 -0.94 17.01
N ILE A 165 4.50 -0.64 16.24
CA ILE A 165 4.58 -0.29 14.82
C ILE A 165 5.32 1.03 14.64
N LEU A 166 4.96 2.07 15.39
CA LEU A 166 5.60 3.38 15.31
C LEU A 166 7.09 3.28 15.62
N LYS A 167 7.46 2.52 16.66
CA LYS A 167 8.86 2.27 17.03
C LYS A 167 9.64 1.57 15.91
N ILE A 168 9.09 0.51 15.30
CA ILE A 168 9.75 -0.27 14.24
C ILE A 168 9.90 0.54 12.96
N ASN A 169 8.90 1.35 12.63
CA ASN A 169 8.92 2.12 11.38
C ASN A 169 9.64 3.46 11.48
N LYS A 170 10.02 3.93 12.68
CA LYS A 170 10.56 5.25 12.93
C LYS A 170 11.70 5.62 11.97
N ASP A 171 12.76 4.83 11.96
CA ASP A 171 13.96 5.14 11.17
C ASP A 171 13.68 5.12 9.67
N ARG A 172 12.89 4.13 9.21
CA ARG A 172 12.45 4.04 7.81
C ARG A 172 11.62 5.23 7.36
N CYS A 173 10.80 5.78 8.27
CA CYS A 173 9.95 6.94 7.96
C CYS A 173 10.77 8.22 7.91
N VAL A 174 11.65 8.44 8.88
CA VAL A 174 12.52 9.62 8.92
C VAL A 174 13.47 9.66 7.71
N GLU A 175 14.05 8.52 7.34
CA GLU A 175 14.96 8.42 6.21
C GLU A 175 14.28 8.68 4.85
N LYS A 176 13.07 8.11 4.65
CA LYS A 176 12.42 8.10 3.32
C LYS A 176 11.38 9.19 3.12
N PHE A 177 10.90 9.83 4.18
CA PHE A 177 9.82 10.80 4.13
C PHE A 177 10.22 12.07 4.90
N PRO A 178 10.87 13.05 4.24
CA PRO A 178 11.42 14.24 4.90
C PRO A 178 10.41 15.05 5.74
N ASN A 179 9.12 14.99 5.36
CA ASN A 179 8.04 15.68 6.07
C ASN A 179 7.32 14.78 7.10
N TYR A 180 7.86 13.61 7.41
CA TYR A 180 7.26 12.71 8.40
C TYR A 180 7.35 13.30 9.80
N SER A 181 6.23 13.26 10.52
CA SER A 181 6.14 13.64 11.92
C SER A 181 5.34 12.59 12.69
N GLU A 182 5.98 11.88 13.62
CA GLU A 182 5.28 10.94 14.50
C GLU A 182 4.21 11.64 15.35
N ALA A 183 4.48 12.87 15.80
CA ALA A 183 3.51 13.65 16.56
C ALA A 183 2.23 13.92 15.74
N GLU A 184 2.37 14.21 14.45
CA GLU A 184 1.20 14.41 13.58
C GLU A 184 0.48 13.08 13.30
N VAL A 185 1.20 11.96 13.15
CA VAL A 185 0.58 10.63 13.06
C VAL A 185 -0.27 10.34 14.29
N ARG A 186 0.24 10.58 15.51
CA ARG A 186 -0.49 10.39 16.78
C ARG A 186 -1.73 11.28 16.87
N LYS A 187 -1.65 12.54 16.46
CA LYS A 187 -2.81 13.44 16.38
C LYS A 187 -3.86 12.91 15.40
N ASN A 188 -3.42 12.43 14.23
CA ASN A 188 -4.34 11.88 13.24
C ASN A 188 -5.00 10.58 13.74
N ILE A 189 -4.30 9.71 14.47
CA ILE A 189 -4.87 8.53 15.12
C ILE A 189 -5.97 8.95 16.10
N ALA A 190 -5.71 9.92 16.98
CA ALA A 190 -6.70 10.40 17.95
C ALA A 190 -7.94 10.99 17.25
N ARG A 191 -7.72 11.81 16.21
CA ARG A 191 -8.81 12.38 15.41
C ARG A 191 -9.61 11.29 14.66
N ALA A 192 -8.93 10.29 14.11
CA ALA A 192 -9.58 9.19 13.40
C ALA A 192 -10.47 8.35 14.32
N ARG A 193 -10.00 8.03 15.52
CA ARG A 193 -10.80 7.32 16.54
C ARG A 193 -12.04 8.09 16.97
N ALA A 194 -11.93 9.42 17.10
CA ALA A 194 -13.06 10.27 17.47
C ALA A 194 -14.11 10.41 16.34
N ARG A 195 -13.68 10.31 15.07
CA ARG A 195 -14.55 10.59 13.91
C ARG A 195 -14.95 9.34 13.13
N GLY A 196 -14.31 8.20 13.34
CA GLY A 196 -14.48 6.97 12.56
C GLY A 196 -13.74 6.97 11.21
N HIS A 197 -13.04 8.04 10.85
CA HIS A 197 -12.35 8.18 9.57
C HIS A 197 -11.09 9.04 9.67
N VAL A 198 -10.19 8.89 8.70
CA VAL A 198 -8.98 9.71 8.56
C VAL A 198 -9.20 10.80 7.53
N VAL A 199 -8.77 12.02 7.86
CA VAL A 199 -8.50 13.09 6.88
C VAL A 199 -7.08 13.55 7.11
N SER A 200 -6.19 13.35 6.15
CA SER A 200 -4.77 13.69 6.29
C SER A 200 -4.17 14.20 5.00
N ASP A 201 -3.17 15.07 5.14
CA ASP A 201 -2.34 15.48 4.02
C ASP A 201 -1.42 14.33 3.59
N VAL A 202 -1.11 14.28 2.29
CA VAL A 202 -0.18 13.28 1.76
C VAL A 202 1.25 13.80 1.93
N VAL A 203 2.03 13.11 2.76
CA VAL A 203 3.40 13.52 3.14
C VAL A 203 4.33 13.69 1.94
N GLU A 204 4.14 12.86 0.91
CA GLU A 204 4.99 12.85 -0.29
C GLU A 204 4.56 13.86 -1.37
N LEU A 205 3.33 14.36 -1.29
CA LEU A 205 2.77 15.22 -2.34
C LEU A 205 1.99 16.39 -1.73
N PRO A 206 2.65 17.53 -1.48
CA PRO A 206 1.99 18.73 -0.98
C PRO A 206 0.82 19.15 -1.87
N GLY A 207 -0.27 19.61 -1.26
CA GLY A 207 -1.48 20.00 -1.98
C GLY A 207 -2.42 18.83 -2.30
N VAL A 208 -2.08 17.62 -1.86
CA VAL A 208 -2.96 16.44 -1.92
C VAL A 208 -3.39 16.02 -0.53
N ARG A 209 -4.65 15.67 -0.39
CA ARG A 209 -5.28 15.21 0.83
C ARG A 209 -5.99 13.89 0.61
N THR A 210 -6.06 13.07 1.64
CA THR A 210 -6.74 11.78 1.61
C THR A 210 -7.84 11.75 2.65
N ILE A 211 -9.02 11.22 2.25
CA ILE A 211 -10.07 10.79 3.17
C ILE A 211 -10.09 9.26 3.13
N ALA A 212 -10.10 8.61 4.30
CA ALA A 212 -10.05 7.15 4.38
C ALA A 212 -10.94 6.61 5.49
N VAL A 213 -11.58 5.47 5.24
CA VAL A 213 -12.36 4.71 6.22
C VAL A 213 -11.81 3.28 6.33
N PRO A 214 -11.72 2.71 7.53
CA PRO A 214 -11.31 1.33 7.73
C PRO A 214 -12.44 0.35 7.40
N ILE A 215 -12.06 -0.86 6.99
CA ILE A 215 -12.92 -2.04 6.87
C ILE A 215 -12.56 -2.98 8.02
N PHE A 216 -13.56 -3.42 8.78
CA PHE A 216 -13.36 -4.27 9.94
C PHE A 216 -13.82 -5.71 9.68
N ASP A 217 -13.12 -6.67 10.28
CA ASP A 217 -13.57 -8.05 10.37
C ASP A 217 -14.69 -8.25 11.43
N LYS A 218 -15.16 -9.48 11.61
CA LYS A 218 -16.17 -9.84 12.64
C LYS A 218 -15.71 -9.58 14.08
N ASN A 219 -14.41 -9.53 14.33
CA ASN A 219 -13.81 -9.26 15.62
C ASN A 219 -13.53 -7.76 15.82
N LYS A 220 -13.99 -6.90 14.91
CA LYS A 220 -13.71 -5.47 14.88
C LYS A 220 -12.22 -5.12 14.69
N HIS A 221 -11.42 -6.02 14.12
CA HIS A 221 -10.05 -5.70 13.71
C HIS A 221 -10.05 -5.00 12.35
N PRO A 222 -9.27 -3.94 12.15
CA PRO A 222 -9.16 -3.26 10.87
C PRO A 222 -8.30 -4.11 9.91
N VAL A 223 -8.94 -4.71 8.90
CA VAL A 223 -8.29 -5.61 7.93
C VAL A 223 -7.89 -4.91 6.64
N ALA A 224 -8.61 -3.86 6.28
CA ALA A 224 -8.36 -3.05 5.10
C ALA A 224 -8.83 -1.60 5.31
N ALA A 225 -8.60 -0.75 4.32
CA ALA A 225 -9.19 0.59 4.25
C ALA A 225 -9.41 1.01 2.80
N ILE A 226 -10.50 1.74 2.56
CA ILE A 226 -10.73 2.45 1.30
C ILE A 226 -10.40 3.92 1.53
N SER A 227 -9.69 4.52 0.57
CA SER A 227 -9.32 5.93 0.65
C SER A 227 -9.49 6.65 -0.68
N VAL A 228 -9.90 7.91 -0.63
CA VAL A 228 -10.01 8.82 -1.77
C VAL A 228 -8.88 9.84 -1.67
N GLY A 229 -8.05 9.90 -2.71
CA GLY A 229 -7.01 10.92 -2.84
C GLY A 229 -7.47 12.04 -3.75
N THR A 230 -7.46 13.27 -3.26
CA THR A 230 -7.93 14.45 -3.98
C THR A 230 -7.03 15.67 -3.76
N LEU A 231 -7.15 16.70 -4.58
CA LEU A 231 -6.46 17.98 -4.34
C LEU A 231 -7.06 18.67 -3.11
N SER A 232 -6.20 19.21 -2.24
CA SER A 232 -6.64 19.93 -1.03
C SER A 232 -7.57 21.10 -1.34
N SER A 233 -7.36 21.77 -2.49
CA SER A 233 -8.17 22.90 -2.97
C SER A 233 -9.60 22.50 -3.36
N ARG A 234 -9.86 21.22 -3.58
CA ARG A 234 -11.19 20.69 -3.89
C ARG A 234 -11.96 20.20 -2.66
N LEU A 235 -11.30 20.15 -1.52
CA LEU A 235 -11.83 19.56 -0.29
C LEU A 235 -12.43 20.64 0.62
N ASP A 236 -13.55 21.22 0.19
CA ASP A 236 -14.43 21.99 1.05
C ASP A 236 -15.30 21.08 1.93
N LYS A 237 -16.22 21.66 2.69
CA LYS A 237 -17.07 20.92 3.62
C LYS A 237 -18.03 19.99 2.87
N ASP A 238 -18.72 20.49 1.85
CA ASP A 238 -19.73 19.73 1.10
C ASP A 238 -19.08 18.56 0.36
N ARG A 239 -17.90 18.81 -0.21
CA ARG A 239 -17.11 17.79 -0.90
C ARG A 239 -16.61 16.71 0.06
N THR A 240 -16.20 17.10 1.25
CA THR A 240 -15.78 16.16 2.30
C THR A 240 -16.94 15.26 2.72
N GLU A 241 -18.15 15.82 2.90
CA GLU A 241 -19.36 15.07 3.22
C GLU A 241 -19.74 14.09 2.10
N LEU A 242 -19.69 14.53 0.83
CA LEU A 242 -19.96 13.67 -0.33
C LEU A 242 -19.01 12.48 -0.42
N VAL A 243 -17.71 12.72 -0.20
CA VAL A 243 -16.71 11.65 -0.23
C VAL A 243 -16.94 10.68 0.92
N LEU A 244 -17.20 11.16 2.13
CA LEU A 244 -17.47 10.32 3.30
C LEU A 244 -18.75 9.49 3.12
N ASP A 245 -19.82 10.08 2.61
CA ASP A 245 -21.06 9.37 2.31
C ASP A 245 -20.83 8.24 1.29
N SER A 246 -20.09 8.53 0.22
CA SER A 246 -19.72 7.51 -0.79
C SER A 246 -18.89 6.38 -0.19
N LEU A 247 -17.92 6.69 0.69
CA LEU A 247 -17.10 5.69 1.38
C LEU A 247 -17.93 4.83 2.34
N ASN A 248 -18.78 5.44 3.15
CA ASN A 248 -19.61 4.74 4.13
C ASN A 248 -20.62 3.81 3.43
N LYS A 249 -21.29 4.25 2.39
CA LYS A 249 -22.18 3.40 1.58
C LYS A 249 -21.45 2.19 0.99
N ALA A 250 -20.23 2.38 0.53
CA ALA A 250 -19.43 1.26 0.04
C ALA A 250 -19.08 0.27 1.15
N ILE A 251 -18.71 0.73 2.34
CA ILE A 251 -18.45 -0.14 3.50
C ILE A 251 -19.70 -0.93 3.88
N GLU A 252 -20.87 -0.31 3.91
CA GLU A 252 -22.15 -0.98 4.20
C GLU A 252 -22.44 -2.12 3.21
N GLN A 253 -22.04 -1.99 1.95
CA GLN A 253 -22.21 -3.03 0.93
C GLN A 253 -21.16 -4.14 1.03
N ILE A 254 -19.93 -3.81 1.43
CA ILE A 254 -18.81 -4.76 1.56
C ILE A 254 -18.95 -5.62 2.81
N GLN A 255 -19.32 -5.01 3.94
CA GLN A 255 -19.29 -5.60 5.27
C GLN A 255 -20.06 -6.94 5.38
N PRO A 256 -21.29 -7.10 4.85
CA PRO A 256 -22.03 -8.35 4.91
C PRO A 256 -21.31 -9.50 4.19
N ASN A 257 -20.73 -9.20 3.02
CA ASN A 257 -20.02 -10.20 2.23
C ASN A 257 -18.73 -10.66 2.91
N LEU A 258 -18.01 -9.74 3.55
CA LEU A 258 -16.82 -10.07 4.34
C LEU A 258 -17.15 -10.99 5.53
N LEU A 259 -18.21 -10.68 6.28
CA LEU A 259 -18.64 -11.46 7.43
C LEU A 259 -19.09 -12.88 7.05
N ASN A 260 -19.78 -13.04 5.93
CA ASN A 260 -20.22 -14.35 5.44
C ASN A 260 -19.05 -15.29 5.11
N ILE A 261 -17.97 -14.74 4.55
CA ILE A 261 -16.78 -15.51 4.17
C ILE A 261 -15.99 -15.99 5.39
N GLU A 262 -15.90 -15.19 6.43
CA GLU A 262 -15.20 -15.53 7.66
C GLU A 262 -15.94 -16.60 8.48
N THR A 263 -17.22 -16.85 8.19
CA THR A 263 -18.00 -17.91 8.82
C THR A 263 -17.89 -19.25 8.09
N GLU A 264 -17.41 -19.27 6.84
CA GLU A 264 -17.24 -20.48 6.03
C GLU A 264 -15.83 -21.10 6.13
N ASN A 265 -14.89 -20.44 6.82
CA ASN A 265 -13.53 -20.89 7.09
C ASN A 265 -13.33 -21.22 8.56
#